data_af54fe24a19c6ea40c29d941bd3ff1e7
#
_entry.id   af54fe24a19c6ea40c29d941bd3ff1e7
#
_cell.length_a   1.000
_cell.length_b   1.000
_cell.length_c   1.000
_cell.angle_alpha   90.00
_cell.angle_beta   90.00
_cell.angle_gamma   90.00
#
_symmetry.space_group_name_H-M   'P 1'
#
loop_
_entity.id
_entity.type
_entity.pdbx_description
1 polymer ?
#
loop_
_entity_poly.entity_id
_entity_poly.type
_entity_poly.pdbx_seq_one_letter_code
_entity_poly.pdbx_strand_id
1 'polypeptide(L)'
;MIKKISLLFAMLLVSSISVLAQDKDAVIDAIIQEANENSQLETLGHQLMDGIGPRLVGTPQMKNAHDWAVKKYESWGIPARNEQWGEWKGWERGITHIDMVHPRVQSLKGTQLAWSPSTPKKGVTAELVVLPTVSDSLEFVNWLSNVKGKLVMISMPQPTGRPDYNWEEFATEKSFEKMKKERDEQTEAWRKNIANTGLNRRTLPAALEEAGALGIVASYWSRGFGVNKIFGAYTKEIPTV
;
A
#
# COMPACT_ATOMS: atom_id res chain seq x y z
N MET A 1 -32.39 63.79 18.59
CA MET A 1 -32.60 62.46 19.19
C MET A 1 -32.12 61.34 18.25
N ILE A 2 -32.36 61.35 16.96
CA ILE A 2 -32.04 60.30 16.01
C ILE A 2 -30.53 59.99 15.94
N LYS A 3 -29.63 60.97 15.94
CA LYS A 3 -28.16 60.79 15.89
C LYS A 3 -27.60 60.03 17.11
N LYS A 4 -28.20 60.20 18.31
CA LYS A 4 -27.72 59.51 19.51
C LYS A 4 -28.19 58.02 19.55
N ILE A 5 -29.34 57.70 18.95
CA ILE A 5 -29.85 56.33 18.81
C ILE A 5 -29.03 55.54 17.80
N SER A 6 -28.60 56.16 16.66
CA SER A 6 -27.72 55.53 15.67
C SER A 6 -26.34 55.20 16.25
N LEU A 7 -25.79 56.05 17.14
CA LEU A 7 -24.50 55.80 17.77
C LEU A 7 -24.55 54.65 18.79
N LEU A 8 -25.67 54.51 19.53
CA LEU A 8 -25.89 53.39 20.45
C LEU A 8 -26.06 52.07 19.71
N PHE A 9 -26.74 52.06 18.54
CA PHE A 9 -26.92 50.87 17.72
C PHE A 9 -25.63 50.42 17.04
N ALA A 10 -24.78 51.35 16.60
CA ALA A 10 -23.45 51.07 16.07
C ALA A 10 -22.50 50.50 17.14
N MET A 11 -22.60 50.99 18.39
CA MET A 11 -21.80 50.50 19.52
C MET A 11 -22.22 49.10 19.97
N LEU A 12 -23.52 48.77 19.90
CA LEU A 12 -24.04 47.39 20.15
C LEU A 12 -23.63 46.40 19.06
N LEU A 13 -23.55 46.82 17.80
CA LEU A 13 -23.10 45.94 16.68
C LEU A 13 -21.60 45.63 16.79
N VAL A 14 -20.77 46.58 17.18
CA VAL A 14 -19.33 46.37 17.36
C VAL A 14 -19.02 45.46 18.54
N SER A 15 -19.79 45.54 19.64
CA SER A 15 -19.62 44.61 20.77
C SER A 15 -20.04 43.17 20.48
N SER A 16 -21.00 42.96 19.58
CA SER A 16 -21.42 41.60 19.18
C SER A 16 -20.40 40.88 18.27
N ILE A 17 -19.62 41.64 17.49
CA ILE A 17 -18.56 41.07 16.61
C ILE A 17 -17.34 40.64 17.44
N SER A 18 -17.04 41.33 18.52
CA SER A 18 -15.93 40.98 19.40
C SER A 18 -16.13 39.67 20.19
N VAL A 19 -17.37 39.31 20.48
CA VAL A 19 -17.71 38.05 21.20
C VAL A 19 -17.51 36.83 20.31
N LEU A 20 -17.71 36.95 18.97
CA LEU A 20 -17.53 35.82 18.03
C LEU A 20 -16.04 35.54 17.69
N ALA A 21 -15.14 36.51 17.93
CA ALA A 21 -13.70 36.35 17.70
C ALA A 21 -12.96 35.73 18.90
N GLN A 22 -13.52 35.81 20.11
CA GLN A 22 -12.90 35.25 21.32
C GLN A 22 -13.14 33.75 21.50
N ASP A 23 -14.20 33.17 20.91
CA ASP A 23 -14.52 31.76 21.05
C ASP A 23 -13.61 30.85 20.23
N LYS A 24 -12.98 31.35 19.16
CA LYS A 24 -12.15 30.54 18.28
C LYS A 24 -10.85 30.07 18.93
N ASP A 25 -10.22 30.92 19.70
CA ASP A 25 -8.95 30.61 20.37
C ASP A 25 -9.16 29.62 21.51
N ALA A 26 -10.22 29.78 22.30
CA ALA A 26 -10.55 28.86 23.38
C ALA A 26 -10.89 27.44 22.91
N VAL A 27 -11.55 27.30 21.77
CA VAL A 27 -11.82 26.00 21.17
C VAL A 27 -10.56 25.34 20.64
N ILE A 28 -9.68 26.12 20.01
CA ILE A 28 -8.37 25.62 19.52
C ILE A 28 -7.51 25.18 20.70
N ASP A 29 -7.43 25.97 21.76
CA ASP A 29 -6.68 25.62 22.97
C ASP A 29 -7.21 24.34 23.62
N ALA A 30 -8.53 24.17 23.71
CA ALA A 30 -9.16 22.96 24.22
C ALA A 30 -8.83 21.72 23.36
N ILE A 31 -8.81 21.85 22.03
CA ILE A 31 -8.41 20.76 21.11
C ILE A 31 -6.94 20.40 21.32
N ILE A 32 -6.06 21.39 21.44
CA ILE A 32 -4.63 21.17 21.68
C ILE A 32 -4.42 20.49 23.04
N GLN A 33 -5.10 20.96 24.07
CA GLN A 33 -5.02 20.35 25.41
C GLN A 33 -5.49 18.90 25.38
N GLU A 34 -6.66 18.60 24.79
CA GLU A 34 -7.19 17.23 24.67
C GLU A 34 -6.22 16.33 23.88
N ALA A 35 -5.63 16.83 22.80
CA ALA A 35 -4.68 16.07 22.01
C ALA A 35 -3.39 15.74 22.77
N ASN A 36 -2.94 16.61 23.68
CA ASN A 36 -1.70 16.43 24.44
C ASN A 36 -1.92 15.62 25.74
N GLU A 37 -3.05 15.83 26.43
CA GLU A 37 -3.28 15.26 27.75
C GLU A 37 -4.10 13.96 27.72
N ASN A 38 -5.03 13.83 26.75
CA ASN A 38 -5.98 12.71 26.65
C ASN A 38 -5.92 11.99 25.30
N SER A 39 -4.80 12.03 24.60
CA SER A 39 -4.64 11.41 23.29
C SER A 39 -5.00 9.93 23.32
N GLN A 40 -5.88 9.50 22.44
CA GLN A 40 -6.26 8.11 22.24
C GLN A 40 -5.61 7.49 20.99
N LEU A 41 -4.68 8.21 20.33
CA LEU A 41 -4.13 7.80 19.04
C LEU A 41 -3.45 6.42 19.08
N GLU A 42 -2.69 6.15 20.15
CA GLU A 42 -2.02 4.85 20.33
C GLU A 42 -3.05 3.71 20.48
N THR A 43 -4.04 3.91 21.35
CA THR A 43 -5.12 2.94 21.57
C THR A 43 -5.95 2.70 20.31
N LEU A 44 -6.32 3.77 19.60
CA LEU A 44 -7.07 3.69 18.34
C LEU A 44 -6.23 3.02 17.26
N GLY A 45 -4.95 3.36 17.18
CA GLY A 45 -4.00 2.74 16.28
C GLY A 45 -3.88 1.23 16.51
N HIS A 46 -3.70 0.81 17.77
CA HIS A 46 -3.65 -0.59 18.14
C HIS A 46 -4.97 -1.34 17.80
N GLN A 47 -6.12 -0.78 18.13
CA GLN A 47 -7.41 -1.40 17.81
C GLN A 47 -7.61 -1.59 16.31
N LEU A 48 -7.22 -0.60 15.51
CA LEU A 48 -7.42 -0.60 14.07
C LEU A 48 -6.36 -1.43 13.31
N MET A 49 -5.10 -1.34 13.72
CA MET A 49 -3.98 -1.97 13.01
C MET A 49 -3.73 -3.40 13.45
N ASP A 50 -3.74 -3.64 14.76
CA ASP A 50 -3.44 -4.96 15.33
C ASP A 50 -4.71 -5.77 15.57
N GLY A 51 -5.78 -5.15 16.08
CA GLY A 51 -7.03 -5.82 16.37
C GLY A 51 -7.83 -6.19 15.11
N ILE A 52 -7.98 -5.26 14.17
CA ILE A 52 -8.71 -5.50 12.90
C ILE A 52 -7.77 -5.96 11.79
N GLY A 53 -6.58 -5.39 11.70
CA GLY A 53 -5.55 -5.76 10.74
C GLY A 53 -5.72 -5.15 9.35
N PRO A 54 -5.21 -5.82 8.30
CA PRO A 54 -5.22 -5.31 6.93
C PRO A 54 -6.63 -5.07 6.40
N ARG A 55 -6.88 -3.89 5.83
CA ARG A 55 -8.22 -3.40 5.46
C ARG A 55 -8.26 -3.01 3.98
N LEU A 56 -8.24 -4.01 3.12
CA LEU A 56 -8.42 -3.79 1.69
C LEU A 56 -9.91 -3.71 1.34
N VAL A 57 -10.24 -2.87 0.39
CA VAL A 57 -11.62 -2.73 -0.12
C VAL A 57 -12.19 -4.10 -0.52
N GLY A 58 -13.46 -4.37 -0.13
CA GLY A 58 -14.12 -5.65 -0.41
C GLY A 58 -13.69 -6.81 0.49
N THR A 59 -12.86 -6.59 1.52
CA THR A 59 -12.51 -7.62 2.49
C THR A 59 -13.40 -7.58 3.74
N PRO A 60 -13.58 -8.71 4.46
CA PRO A 60 -14.28 -8.74 5.74
C PRO A 60 -13.68 -7.77 6.76
N GLN A 61 -12.34 -7.62 6.79
CA GLN A 61 -11.64 -6.71 7.69
C GLN A 61 -11.98 -5.24 7.42
N MET A 62 -12.21 -4.86 6.15
CA MET A 62 -12.67 -3.50 5.83
C MET A 62 -14.07 -3.26 6.41
N LYS A 63 -14.98 -4.23 6.27
CA LYS A 63 -16.30 -4.13 6.89
C LYS A 63 -16.22 -3.99 8.41
N ASN A 64 -15.39 -4.79 9.07
CA ASN A 64 -15.16 -4.71 10.51
C ASN A 64 -14.61 -3.33 10.92
N ALA A 65 -13.72 -2.74 10.11
CA ALA A 65 -13.18 -1.40 10.37
C ALA A 65 -14.25 -0.31 10.23
N HIS A 66 -15.15 -0.41 9.25
CA HIS A 66 -16.28 0.50 9.10
C HIS A 66 -17.21 0.43 10.31
N ASP A 67 -17.59 -0.78 10.73
CA ASP A 67 -18.46 -0.99 11.88
C ASP A 67 -17.79 -0.52 13.19
N TRP A 68 -16.48 -0.72 13.33
CA TRP A 68 -15.69 -0.19 14.45
C TRP A 68 -15.67 1.34 14.45
N ALA A 69 -15.47 1.98 13.30
CA ALA A 69 -15.48 3.45 13.20
C ALA A 69 -16.84 4.04 13.61
N VAL A 70 -17.95 3.46 13.13
CA VAL A 70 -19.31 3.89 13.54
C VAL A 70 -19.45 3.81 15.06
N LYS A 71 -19.11 2.67 15.69
CA LYS A 71 -19.17 2.50 17.14
C LYS A 71 -18.29 3.49 17.91
N LYS A 72 -17.13 3.85 17.37
CA LYS A 72 -16.25 4.85 17.98
C LYS A 72 -16.85 6.23 17.95
N TYR A 73 -17.39 6.69 16.81
CA TYR A 73 -18.10 7.96 16.72
C TYR A 73 -19.30 8.01 17.67
N GLU A 74 -20.10 6.95 17.71
CA GLU A 74 -21.23 6.84 18.63
C GLU A 74 -20.79 6.91 20.11
N SER A 75 -19.65 6.30 20.47
CA SER A 75 -19.09 6.38 21.83
C SER A 75 -18.65 7.78 22.24
N TRP A 76 -18.40 8.66 21.28
CA TRP A 76 -18.13 10.07 21.49
C TRP A 76 -19.37 10.96 21.38
N GLY A 77 -20.58 10.37 21.28
CA GLY A 77 -21.84 11.08 21.12
C GLY A 77 -22.06 11.65 19.72
N ILE A 78 -21.29 11.21 18.73
CA ILE A 78 -21.39 11.67 17.35
C ILE A 78 -22.19 10.63 16.56
N PRO A 79 -23.39 10.95 16.03
CA PRO A 79 -24.15 10.03 15.19
C PRO A 79 -23.36 9.68 13.92
N ALA A 80 -23.23 8.39 13.64
CA ALA A 80 -22.50 7.90 12.47
C ALA A 80 -23.22 6.71 11.84
N ARG A 81 -23.00 6.49 10.56
CA ARG A 81 -23.52 5.33 9.84
C ARG A 81 -22.60 4.93 8.70
N ASN A 82 -22.63 3.66 8.34
CA ASN A 82 -22.05 3.21 7.08
C ASN A 82 -22.98 3.60 5.92
N GLU A 83 -22.40 4.07 4.82
CA GLU A 83 -23.12 4.40 3.60
C GLU A 83 -22.52 3.63 2.42
N GLN A 84 -23.35 2.86 1.73
CA GLN A 84 -22.91 2.14 0.54
C GLN A 84 -22.86 3.12 -0.64
N TRP A 85 -21.66 3.29 -1.22
CA TRP A 85 -21.45 4.16 -2.37
C TRP A 85 -21.16 3.39 -3.65
N GLY A 86 -20.95 2.05 -3.56
CA GLY A 86 -20.65 1.21 -4.71
C GLY A 86 -20.48 -0.25 -4.32
N GLU A 87 -20.04 -1.04 -5.30
CA GLU A 87 -19.74 -2.46 -5.15
C GLU A 87 -18.30 -2.73 -5.56
N TRP A 88 -17.70 -3.74 -4.96
CA TRP A 88 -16.34 -4.16 -5.25
C TRP A 88 -16.22 -5.68 -5.15
N LYS A 89 -15.35 -6.26 -5.97
CA LYS A 89 -15.05 -7.70 -5.91
C LYS A 89 -14.48 -8.04 -4.52
N GLY A 90 -15.18 -8.90 -3.80
CA GLY A 90 -14.72 -9.44 -2.52
C GLY A 90 -13.44 -10.26 -2.69
N TRP A 91 -12.54 -10.20 -1.70
CA TRP A 91 -11.33 -10.99 -1.67
C TRP A 91 -10.93 -11.26 -0.22
N GLU A 92 -10.48 -12.47 0.03
CA GLU A 92 -9.97 -12.88 1.33
C GLU A 92 -8.65 -13.64 1.14
N ARG A 93 -7.68 -13.31 1.99
CA ARG A 93 -6.37 -13.96 1.92
C ARG A 93 -6.44 -15.37 2.50
N GLY A 94 -6.13 -16.36 1.68
CA GLY A 94 -5.95 -17.73 2.11
C GLY A 94 -4.51 -18.01 2.58
N ILE A 95 -4.19 -19.29 2.68
CA ILE A 95 -2.84 -19.77 3.00
C ILE A 95 -1.96 -19.66 1.75
N THR A 96 -0.76 -19.12 1.90
CA THR A 96 0.26 -19.13 0.84
C THR A 96 1.41 -20.05 1.27
N HIS A 97 1.72 -21.02 0.43
CA HIS A 97 2.83 -21.94 0.60
C HIS A 97 3.66 -21.98 -0.68
N ILE A 98 4.97 -21.77 -0.56
CA ILE A 98 5.88 -21.69 -1.71
C ILE A 98 7.13 -22.50 -1.40
N ASP A 99 7.43 -23.44 -2.26
CA ASP A 99 8.64 -24.26 -2.18
C ASP A 99 9.46 -24.17 -3.46
N MET A 100 10.75 -24.06 -3.32
CA MET A 100 11.70 -24.43 -4.35
C MET A 100 11.91 -25.94 -4.25
N VAL A 101 11.58 -26.68 -5.33
CA VAL A 101 11.67 -28.15 -5.32
C VAL A 101 12.92 -28.67 -6.04
N HIS A 102 13.58 -27.82 -6.83
CA HIS A 102 14.84 -28.13 -7.52
C HIS A 102 15.69 -26.85 -7.57
N PRO A 103 17.04 -26.90 -7.44
CA PRO A 103 17.92 -28.08 -7.27
C PRO A 103 17.92 -28.69 -5.86
N ARG A 104 17.24 -28.09 -4.91
CA ARG A 104 17.05 -28.59 -3.53
C ARG A 104 15.68 -28.21 -3.02
N VAL A 105 15.11 -28.98 -2.12
CA VAL A 105 13.87 -28.61 -1.43
C VAL A 105 14.16 -27.52 -0.42
N GLN A 106 13.45 -26.39 -0.54
CA GLN A 106 13.54 -25.28 0.38
C GLN A 106 12.23 -24.51 0.41
N SER A 107 11.61 -24.38 1.58
CA SER A 107 10.47 -23.49 1.75
C SER A 107 10.90 -22.03 1.67
N LEU A 108 10.16 -21.26 0.89
CA LEU A 108 10.39 -19.84 0.66
C LEU A 108 9.34 -19.02 1.41
N LYS A 109 9.76 -17.89 1.94
CA LYS A 109 8.84 -16.92 2.55
C LYS A 109 8.20 -16.07 1.46
N GLY A 110 6.89 -16.12 1.37
CA GLY A 110 6.11 -15.32 0.45
C GLY A 110 4.66 -15.21 0.89
N THR A 111 3.98 -14.26 0.30
CA THR A 111 2.56 -14.04 0.56
C THR A 111 1.86 -13.62 -0.73
N GLN A 112 0.68 -14.14 -0.95
CA GLN A 112 -0.14 -13.81 -2.10
C GLN A 112 -0.44 -12.31 -2.15
N LEU A 113 -0.27 -11.68 -3.30
CA LEU A 113 -0.64 -10.29 -3.50
C LEU A 113 -2.17 -10.12 -3.40
N ALA A 114 -2.59 -8.93 -2.99
CA ALA A 114 -4.01 -8.62 -2.88
C ALA A 114 -4.73 -8.80 -4.22
N TRP A 115 -5.93 -9.37 -4.17
CA TRP A 115 -6.77 -9.75 -5.32
C TRP A 115 -6.17 -10.78 -6.27
N SER A 116 -5.08 -11.43 -5.87
CA SER A 116 -4.55 -12.56 -6.64
C SER A 116 -5.52 -13.73 -6.64
N PRO A 117 -5.73 -14.39 -7.78
CA PRO A 117 -6.43 -15.68 -7.82
C PRO A 117 -5.71 -16.75 -7.00
N SER A 118 -6.45 -17.76 -6.60
CA SER A 118 -5.90 -18.95 -5.95
C SER A 118 -5.26 -19.90 -6.97
N THR A 119 -4.36 -20.74 -6.50
CA THR A 119 -3.95 -21.93 -7.27
C THR A 119 -5.07 -22.97 -7.31
N PRO A 120 -5.05 -23.91 -8.27
CA PRO A 120 -5.82 -25.16 -8.14
C PRO A 120 -5.51 -25.89 -6.82
N LYS A 121 -6.42 -26.73 -6.32
CA LYS A 121 -6.26 -27.44 -5.03
C LYS A 121 -4.94 -28.21 -4.89
N LYS A 122 -4.37 -28.69 -5.99
CA LYS A 122 -3.07 -29.41 -6.00
C LYS A 122 -1.86 -28.49 -6.02
N GLY A 123 -2.07 -27.16 -6.02
CA GLY A 123 -1.01 -26.20 -6.26
C GLY A 123 -0.56 -26.12 -7.72
N VAL A 124 0.53 -25.42 -7.94
CA VAL A 124 1.22 -25.30 -9.24
C VAL A 124 2.68 -25.60 -9.03
N THR A 125 3.23 -26.53 -9.82
CA THR A 125 4.66 -26.80 -9.86
C THR A 125 5.15 -26.62 -11.30
N ALA A 126 6.11 -25.75 -11.52
CA ALA A 126 6.64 -25.46 -12.84
C ALA A 126 8.05 -24.88 -12.75
N GLU A 127 8.73 -24.82 -13.89
CA GLU A 127 9.98 -24.09 -14.03
C GLU A 127 9.76 -22.60 -13.80
N LEU A 128 10.72 -21.94 -13.13
CA LEU A 128 10.73 -20.49 -12.93
C LEU A 128 11.65 -19.84 -13.96
N VAL A 129 11.12 -18.91 -14.73
CA VAL A 129 11.88 -18.04 -15.62
C VAL A 129 11.90 -16.61 -15.10
N VAL A 130 12.99 -15.90 -15.35
CA VAL A 130 13.16 -14.50 -14.93
C VAL A 130 12.86 -13.60 -16.12
N LEU A 131 12.16 -12.49 -15.89
CA LEU A 131 11.97 -11.44 -16.88
C LEU A 131 13.36 -10.96 -17.36
N PRO A 132 13.70 -11.08 -18.65
CA PRO A 132 14.99 -10.68 -19.17
C PRO A 132 15.10 -9.16 -19.21
N THR A 133 16.34 -8.68 -19.35
CA THR A 133 16.56 -7.30 -19.80
C THR A 133 16.35 -7.28 -21.31
N VAL A 134 15.45 -6.41 -21.77
CA VAL A 134 15.10 -6.27 -23.20
C VAL A 134 15.44 -4.86 -23.68
N SER A 135 15.80 -4.74 -24.95
CA SER A 135 16.13 -3.47 -25.59
C SER A 135 14.89 -2.71 -26.07
N ASP A 136 13.82 -3.46 -26.44
CA ASP A 136 12.57 -2.92 -26.97
C ASP A 136 11.41 -3.90 -26.80
N SER A 137 10.22 -3.49 -27.22
CA SER A 137 8.99 -4.28 -27.11
C SER A 137 8.96 -5.50 -28.04
N LEU A 138 9.67 -5.47 -29.17
CA LEU A 138 9.73 -6.60 -30.08
C LEU A 138 10.52 -7.76 -29.48
N GLU A 139 11.66 -7.47 -28.84
CA GLU A 139 12.44 -8.45 -28.11
C GLU A 139 11.62 -9.08 -26.97
N PHE A 140 10.86 -8.25 -26.24
CA PHE A 140 9.96 -8.74 -25.20
C PHE A 140 8.87 -9.67 -25.78
N VAL A 141 8.20 -9.28 -26.86
CA VAL A 141 7.16 -10.10 -27.50
C VAL A 141 7.73 -11.43 -27.98
N ASN A 142 8.93 -11.45 -28.55
CA ASN A 142 9.61 -12.67 -28.95
C ASN A 142 9.91 -13.59 -27.75
N TRP A 143 10.32 -13.00 -26.62
CA TRP A 143 10.58 -13.74 -25.38
C TRP A 143 9.31 -14.32 -24.76
N LEU A 144 8.14 -13.71 -24.92
CA LEU A 144 6.87 -14.18 -24.32
C LEU A 144 6.54 -15.65 -24.66
N SER A 145 7.03 -16.18 -25.79
CA SER A 145 6.88 -17.60 -26.13
C SER A 145 7.49 -18.55 -25.09
N ASN A 146 8.46 -18.07 -24.29
CA ASN A 146 9.17 -18.86 -23.28
C ASN A 146 8.40 -18.99 -21.96
N VAL A 147 7.31 -18.22 -21.74
CA VAL A 147 6.60 -18.21 -20.44
C VAL A 147 5.48 -19.25 -20.34
N LYS A 148 5.08 -19.82 -21.46
CA LYS A 148 3.98 -20.80 -21.49
C LYS A 148 4.26 -22.01 -20.60
N GLY A 149 3.38 -22.27 -19.65
CA GLY A 149 3.51 -23.39 -18.71
C GLY A 149 4.56 -23.16 -17.61
N LYS A 150 5.03 -21.93 -17.40
CA LYS A 150 6.09 -21.61 -16.42
C LYS A 150 5.62 -20.58 -15.39
N LEU A 151 6.35 -20.49 -14.30
CA LEU A 151 6.27 -19.37 -13.36
C LEU A 151 7.21 -18.26 -13.83
N VAL A 152 6.83 -17.00 -13.65
CA VAL A 152 7.63 -15.85 -14.12
C VAL A 152 8.01 -14.97 -12.95
N MET A 153 9.30 -14.73 -12.76
CA MET A 153 9.80 -13.76 -11.78
C MET A 153 9.93 -12.37 -12.41
N ILE A 154 9.27 -11.39 -11.82
CA ILE A 154 9.27 -9.99 -12.27
C ILE A 154 9.80 -9.02 -11.21
N SER A 155 10.75 -9.47 -10.42
CA SER A 155 11.32 -8.68 -9.32
C SER A 155 12.54 -7.90 -9.76
N MET A 156 12.66 -6.67 -9.26
CA MET A 156 13.90 -5.91 -9.33
C MET A 156 14.91 -6.49 -8.32
N PRO A 157 16.17 -6.74 -8.71
CA PRO A 157 17.22 -7.06 -7.76
C PRO A 157 17.39 -5.94 -6.73
N GLN A 158 17.57 -6.30 -5.46
CA GLN A 158 17.86 -5.36 -4.39
C GLN A 158 19.30 -5.55 -3.90
N PRO A 159 20.16 -4.52 -3.90
CA PRO A 159 21.54 -4.64 -3.37
C PRO A 159 21.52 -5.02 -1.89
N THR A 160 20.53 -4.51 -1.17
CA THR A 160 20.32 -4.78 0.25
C THR A 160 18.87 -4.54 0.65
N GLY A 161 18.35 -5.32 1.61
CA GLY A 161 17.06 -5.08 2.25
C GLY A 161 17.12 -4.09 3.43
N ARG A 162 18.26 -3.45 3.66
CA ARG A 162 18.46 -2.48 4.74
C ARG A 162 17.97 -1.10 4.31
N PRO A 163 17.11 -0.41 5.09
CA PRO A 163 16.57 0.91 4.75
C PRO A 163 17.64 2.01 4.77
N ASP A 164 17.38 3.11 4.03
CA ASP A 164 18.32 4.24 3.91
C ASP A 164 18.63 4.87 5.26
N TYR A 165 17.62 5.09 6.11
CA TYR A 165 17.82 5.70 7.43
C TYR A 165 18.76 4.89 8.33
N ASN A 166 18.77 3.57 8.20
CA ASN A 166 19.67 2.72 8.97
C ASN A 166 21.10 2.72 8.40
N TRP A 167 21.24 2.86 7.08
CA TRP A 167 22.54 3.10 6.47
C TRP A 167 23.11 4.46 6.89
N GLU A 168 22.29 5.50 6.90
CA GLU A 168 22.68 6.85 7.30
C GLU A 168 23.19 6.88 8.75
N GLU A 169 22.55 6.13 9.65
CA GLU A 169 22.91 6.06 11.06
C GLU A 169 24.18 5.23 11.33
N PHE A 170 24.37 4.10 10.65
CA PHE A 170 25.39 3.11 11.02
C PHE A 170 26.51 2.89 9.99
N ALA A 171 26.43 3.45 8.80
CA ALA A 171 27.46 3.29 7.79
C ALA A 171 28.42 4.50 7.78
N THR A 172 29.59 4.31 7.21
CA THR A 172 30.42 5.45 6.82
C THR A 172 29.77 6.18 5.66
N GLU A 173 29.93 7.50 5.56
CA GLU A 173 29.41 8.32 4.47
C GLU A 173 29.71 7.71 3.09
N LYS A 174 30.98 7.33 2.86
CA LYS A 174 31.41 6.69 1.61
C LYS A 174 30.63 5.40 1.30
N SER A 175 30.34 4.58 2.31
CA SER A 175 29.60 3.32 2.12
C SER A 175 28.12 3.58 1.85
N PHE A 176 27.55 4.58 2.50
CA PHE A 176 26.17 5.00 2.30
C PHE A 176 25.97 5.57 0.88
N GLU A 177 26.82 6.48 0.45
CA GLU A 177 26.77 7.03 -0.91
C GLU A 177 26.94 5.96 -1.99
N LYS A 178 27.87 5.01 -1.80
CA LYS A 178 28.04 3.89 -2.73
C LYS A 178 26.75 3.06 -2.82
N MET A 179 26.17 2.69 -1.69
CA MET A 179 24.92 1.91 -1.64
C MET A 179 23.77 2.66 -2.31
N LYS A 180 23.60 3.96 -2.04
CA LYS A 180 22.58 4.78 -2.69
C LYS A 180 22.74 4.81 -4.20
N LYS A 181 23.95 5.06 -4.68
CA LYS A 181 24.25 5.06 -6.10
C LYS A 181 23.91 3.73 -6.77
N GLU A 182 24.35 2.60 -6.21
CA GLU A 182 24.04 1.26 -6.72
C GLU A 182 22.53 0.99 -6.76
N ARG A 183 21.79 1.42 -5.73
CA ARG A 183 20.33 1.28 -5.66
C ARG A 183 19.61 2.13 -6.70
N ASP A 184 20.07 3.36 -6.91
CA ASP A 184 19.49 4.28 -7.89
C ASP A 184 19.74 3.79 -9.32
N GLU A 185 20.96 3.35 -9.63
CA GLU A 185 21.32 2.76 -10.92
C GLU A 185 20.48 1.50 -11.23
N GLN A 186 20.31 0.61 -10.27
CA GLN A 186 19.45 -0.58 -10.44
C GLN A 186 17.98 -0.23 -10.60
N THR A 187 17.50 0.76 -9.85
CA THR A 187 16.12 1.23 -9.96
C THR A 187 15.85 1.83 -11.34
N GLU A 188 16.78 2.62 -11.85
CA GLU A 188 16.67 3.22 -13.18
C GLU A 188 16.77 2.17 -14.30
N ALA A 189 17.71 1.23 -14.19
CA ALA A 189 17.81 0.11 -15.12
C ALA A 189 16.53 -0.73 -15.15
N TRP A 190 15.93 -0.99 -13.98
CA TRP A 190 14.66 -1.72 -13.90
C TRP A 190 13.51 -0.94 -14.53
N ARG A 191 13.38 0.36 -14.24
CA ARG A 191 12.36 1.21 -14.85
C ARG A 191 12.46 1.24 -16.38
N LYS A 192 13.69 1.39 -16.88
CA LYS A 192 13.98 1.35 -18.30
C LYS A 192 13.63 0.00 -18.92
N ASN A 193 13.96 -1.10 -18.26
CA ASN A 193 13.62 -2.44 -18.72
C ASN A 193 12.11 -2.64 -18.82
N ILE A 194 11.35 -2.22 -17.81
CA ILE A 194 9.87 -2.27 -17.87
C ILE A 194 9.33 -1.38 -19.01
N ALA A 195 9.84 -0.18 -19.20
CA ALA A 195 9.45 0.70 -20.30
C ALA A 195 9.74 0.08 -21.67
N ASN A 196 10.90 -0.58 -21.83
CA ASN A 196 11.29 -1.26 -23.06
C ASN A 196 10.34 -2.40 -23.43
N THR A 197 9.65 -3.05 -22.47
CA THR A 197 8.61 -4.05 -22.79
C THR A 197 7.40 -3.45 -23.52
N GLY A 198 7.26 -2.12 -23.56
CA GLY A 198 6.05 -1.42 -24.02
C GLY A 198 4.87 -1.49 -23.04
N LEU A 199 5.09 -2.06 -21.85
CA LEU A 199 4.09 -2.27 -20.82
C LEU A 199 4.44 -1.50 -19.54
N ASN A 200 3.60 -1.61 -18.55
CA ASN A 200 3.82 -1.04 -17.23
C ASN A 200 3.51 -2.05 -16.12
N ARG A 201 3.75 -1.68 -14.87
CA ARG A 201 3.55 -2.55 -13.71
C ARG A 201 2.16 -3.19 -13.63
N ARG A 202 1.11 -2.57 -14.20
CA ARG A 202 -0.26 -3.10 -14.16
C ARG A 202 -0.57 -4.01 -15.35
N THR A 203 0.01 -3.70 -16.51
CA THR A 203 -0.27 -4.42 -17.76
C THR A 203 0.69 -5.59 -18.00
N LEU A 204 1.90 -5.56 -17.45
CA LEU A 204 2.86 -6.65 -17.58
C LEU A 204 2.33 -7.99 -17.02
N PRO A 205 1.75 -8.07 -15.80
CA PRO A 205 1.19 -9.33 -15.28
C PRO A 205 0.12 -9.92 -16.18
N ALA A 206 -0.78 -9.09 -16.72
CA ALA A 206 -1.83 -9.54 -17.63
C ALA A 206 -1.25 -10.09 -18.95
N ALA A 207 -0.23 -9.46 -19.52
CA ALA A 207 0.42 -9.93 -20.73
C ALA A 207 1.13 -11.29 -20.52
N LEU A 208 1.74 -11.50 -19.37
CA LEU A 208 2.35 -12.78 -19.00
C LEU A 208 1.28 -13.89 -18.85
N GLU A 209 0.17 -13.56 -18.23
CA GLU A 209 -0.99 -14.45 -18.11
C GLU A 209 -1.55 -14.85 -19.49
N GLU A 210 -1.76 -13.87 -20.37
CA GLU A 210 -2.23 -14.10 -21.76
C GLU A 210 -1.24 -14.95 -22.56
N ALA A 211 0.05 -14.83 -22.30
CA ALA A 211 1.09 -15.67 -22.91
C ALA A 211 1.16 -17.09 -22.32
N GLY A 212 0.33 -17.42 -21.33
CA GLY A 212 0.19 -18.75 -20.76
C GLY A 212 1.11 -19.06 -19.58
N ALA A 213 1.59 -18.05 -18.87
CA ALA A 213 2.26 -18.24 -17.58
C ALA A 213 1.29 -18.92 -16.58
N LEU A 214 1.83 -19.70 -15.64
CA LEU A 214 1.07 -20.39 -14.60
C LEU A 214 1.02 -19.64 -13.28
N GLY A 215 1.81 -18.60 -13.13
CA GLY A 215 1.87 -17.73 -11.95
C GLY A 215 3.03 -16.77 -12.02
N ILE A 216 2.98 -15.76 -11.15
CA ILE A 216 3.98 -14.70 -11.09
C ILE A 216 4.61 -14.67 -9.70
N VAL A 217 5.92 -14.54 -9.66
CA VAL A 217 6.71 -14.32 -8.45
C VAL A 217 7.25 -12.89 -8.48
N ALA A 218 6.90 -12.09 -7.46
CA ALA A 218 7.28 -10.68 -7.41
C ALA A 218 7.77 -10.28 -6.02
N SER A 219 8.68 -9.31 -5.96
CA SER A 219 9.08 -8.66 -4.74
C SER A 219 8.99 -7.15 -4.92
N TYR A 220 8.19 -6.51 -4.10
CA TYR A 220 7.99 -5.05 -4.12
C TYR A 220 8.42 -4.45 -2.79
N TRP A 221 9.73 -4.37 -2.58
CA TRP A 221 10.27 -3.84 -1.33
C TRP A 221 9.77 -2.42 -1.04
N SER A 222 9.37 -2.19 0.22
CA SER A 222 8.80 -0.92 0.67
C SER A 222 9.82 0.10 1.16
N ARG A 223 11.11 -0.23 1.11
CA ARG A 223 12.23 0.48 1.74
C ARG A 223 12.26 0.39 3.27
N GLY A 224 11.47 -0.50 3.88
CA GLY A 224 11.55 -0.86 5.28
C GLY A 224 12.24 -2.22 5.49
N PHE A 225 12.69 -2.54 6.69
CA PHE A 225 13.30 -3.84 7.01
C PHE A 225 12.31 -4.99 6.72
N GLY A 226 12.66 -5.85 5.76
CA GLY A 226 11.90 -7.06 5.46
C GLY A 226 10.44 -6.83 5.04
N VAL A 227 10.05 -5.59 4.73
CA VAL A 227 8.67 -5.25 4.39
C VAL A 227 8.50 -5.12 2.88
N ASN A 228 7.63 -5.96 2.30
CA ASN A 228 7.22 -5.90 0.91
C ASN A 228 5.79 -5.35 0.77
N LYS A 229 5.54 -4.64 -0.33
CA LYS A 229 4.21 -4.20 -0.72
C LYS A 229 3.49 -5.35 -1.40
N ILE A 230 2.33 -5.73 -0.88
CA ILE A 230 1.54 -6.87 -1.37
C ILE A 230 0.24 -6.42 -2.05
N PHE A 231 0.24 -5.26 -2.70
CA PHE A 231 -0.94 -4.72 -3.38
C PHE A 231 -0.95 -5.06 -4.87
N GLY A 232 -2.14 -5.42 -5.37
CA GLY A 232 -2.48 -5.50 -6.78
C GLY A 232 -1.73 -6.57 -7.56
N ALA A 233 -2.30 -7.76 -7.64
CA ALA A 233 -1.77 -8.86 -8.47
C ALA A 233 -1.85 -8.56 -9.96
N TYR A 234 -2.90 -7.85 -10.40
CA TYR A 234 -3.20 -7.51 -11.79
C TYR A 234 -3.33 -8.71 -12.74
N THR A 235 -3.54 -9.90 -12.20
CA THR A 235 -3.89 -11.14 -12.92
C THR A 235 -5.34 -11.49 -12.67
N LYS A 236 -5.96 -12.28 -13.56
CA LYS A 236 -7.37 -12.69 -13.47
C LYS A 236 -7.54 -14.14 -13.05
N GLU A 237 -6.68 -15.03 -13.52
CA GLU A 237 -6.81 -16.47 -13.37
C GLU A 237 -5.58 -17.13 -12.73
N ILE A 238 -4.39 -16.50 -12.81
CA ILE A 238 -3.15 -17.07 -12.29
C ILE A 238 -2.69 -16.37 -11.00
N PRO A 239 -2.09 -17.13 -10.05
CA PRO A 239 -1.62 -16.57 -8.79
C PRO A 239 -0.43 -15.63 -8.97
N THR A 240 -0.35 -14.61 -8.11
CA THR A 240 0.82 -13.73 -7.93
C THR A 240 1.24 -13.71 -6.46
N VAL A 241 2.50 -14.03 -6.19
CA VAL A 241 3.10 -14.11 -4.86
C VAL A 241 4.35 -13.27 -4.78
#